data_1b6fda3cb2987243cd355945416b9733
#
_entry.id   1b6fda3cb2987243cd355945416b9733
#
_cell.length_a   1.000
_cell.length_b   1.000
_cell.length_c   1.000
_cell.angle_alpha   90.00
_cell.angle_beta   90.00
_cell.angle_gamma   90.00
#
_symmetry.space_group_name_H-M   'P 1'
#
loop_
_entity.id
_entity.type
_entity.pdbx_description
1 polymer ?
#
loop_
_entity_poly.entity_id
_entity_poly.type
_entity_poly.pdbx_seq_one_letter_code
_entity_poly.pdbx_strand_id
1 'polypeptide(L)'
;MKKIFITILLAALMPFAAGAQDARQRTAETIVADALAQLPAQTPKAFDSLMQELAATGADGIRMMAAMLVPAAEGKNAPVEYAINGVVSYVTAAGREELAREIRAGLTDAVAASTDKSNSCSRSCNYAQRRPKPPYS
;
A
#
# COMPACT_ATOMS: atom_id res chain seq x y z
N MET A 1 21.34 0.43 -48.72
CA MET A 1 20.95 1.58 -47.85
C MET A 1 19.54 1.49 -47.27
N LYS A 2 18.68 0.55 -47.70
CA LYS A 2 17.31 0.40 -47.11
C LYS A 2 17.23 -0.40 -45.82
N LYS A 3 18.27 -1.11 -45.42
CA LYS A 3 18.29 -1.97 -44.21
C LYS A 3 18.72 -1.23 -42.92
N ILE A 4 19.35 -0.08 -43.03
CA ILE A 4 19.85 0.71 -41.87
C ILE A 4 18.72 1.56 -41.26
N PHE A 5 17.74 1.98 -42.05
CA PHE A 5 16.60 2.78 -41.59
C PHE A 5 15.61 2.00 -40.70
N ILE A 6 15.50 0.68 -40.88
CA ILE A 6 14.57 -0.17 -40.09
C ILE A 6 15.13 -0.41 -38.69
N THR A 7 16.45 -0.48 -38.52
CA THR A 7 17.09 -0.72 -37.22
C THR A 7 17.05 0.51 -36.31
N ILE A 8 17.06 1.72 -36.88
CA ILE A 8 16.95 2.97 -36.11
C ILE A 8 15.50 3.22 -35.65
N LEU A 9 14.50 2.80 -36.42
CA LEU A 9 13.09 2.96 -36.06
C LEU A 9 12.65 2.03 -34.91
N LEU A 10 13.30 0.88 -34.75
CA LEU A 10 12.98 -0.08 -33.67
C LEU A 10 13.59 0.30 -32.31
N ALA A 11 14.66 1.12 -32.31
CA ALA A 11 15.31 1.58 -31.07
C ALA A 11 14.61 2.77 -30.40
N ALA A 12 13.68 3.43 -31.09
CA ALA A 12 12.95 4.59 -30.55
C ALA A 12 11.66 4.25 -29.77
N LEU A 13 11.29 2.96 -29.67
CA LEU A 13 10.02 2.52 -29.05
C LEU A 13 10.16 1.98 -27.61
N MET A 14 11.29 2.14 -26.94
CA MET A 14 11.50 1.61 -25.60
C MET A 14 11.99 2.68 -24.62
N PRO A 15 11.17 3.66 -24.21
CA PRO A 15 11.16 4.05 -22.80
C PRO A 15 9.83 4.61 -22.28
N PHE A 16 8.67 3.96 -22.53
CA PHE A 16 7.41 4.50 -22.04
C PHE A 16 6.77 3.69 -20.89
N ALA A 17 7.40 2.62 -20.43
CA ALA A 17 6.83 1.77 -19.39
C ALA A 17 7.08 2.28 -17.96
N ALA A 18 8.13 3.06 -17.70
CA ALA A 18 8.46 3.53 -16.36
C ALA A 18 7.55 4.68 -15.88
N GLY A 19 7.11 5.55 -16.78
CA GLY A 19 6.27 6.71 -16.42
C GLY A 19 4.83 6.36 -16.04
N ALA A 20 4.30 5.25 -16.55
CA ALA A 20 2.91 4.84 -16.28
C ALA A 20 2.74 4.26 -14.87
N GLN A 21 3.74 3.61 -14.31
CA GLN A 21 3.71 3.11 -12.93
C GLN A 21 3.79 4.25 -11.93
N ASP A 22 4.63 5.24 -12.19
CA ASP A 22 4.80 6.41 -11.32
C ASP A 22 3.52 7.27 -11.25
N ALA A 23 2.85 7.48 -12.38
CA ALA A 23 1.58 8.21 -12.44
C ALA A 23 0.45 7.45 -11.72
N ARG A 24 0.41 6.11 -11.83
CA ARG A 24 -0.57 5.27 -11.16
C ARG A 24 -0.37 5.26 -9.64
N GLN A 25 0.87 5.23 -9.19
CA GLN A 25 1.23 5.25 -7.78
C GLN A 25 0.90 6.61 -7.13
N ARG A 26 1.18 7.72 -7.81
CA ARG A 26 0.78 9.07 -7.36
C ARG A 26 -0.74 9.20 -7.27
N THR A 27 -1.48 8.64 -8.21
CA THR A 27 -2.94 8.65 -8.18
C THR A 27 -3.50 7.88 -6.99
N ALA A 28 -2.98 6.68 -6.71
CA ALA A 28 -3.40 5.88 -5.56
C ALA A 28 -3.09 6.59 -4.23
N GLU A 29 -1.89 7.18 -4.11
CA GLU A 29 -1.47 7.94 -2.93
C GLU A 29 -2.39 9.15 -2.68
N THR A 30 -2.73 9.90 -3.73
CA THR A 30 -3.64 11.04 -3.63
C THR A 30 -5.03 10.60 -3.21
N ILE A 31 -5.57 9.52 -3.80
CA ILE A 31 -6.90 8.99 -3.45
C ILE A 31 -6.94 8.54 -1.98
N VAL A 32 -5.91 7.85 -1.52
CA VAL A 32 -5.83 7.41 -0.11
C VAL A 32 -5.77 8.61 0.82
N ALA A 33 -4.94 9.60 0.55
CA ALA A 33 -4.81 10.80 1.38
C ALA A 33 -6.13 11.59 1.45
N ASP A 34 -6.77 11.81 0.31
CA ASP A 34 -8.04 12.54 0.21
C ASP A 34 -9.18 11.79 0.91
N ALA A 35 -9.25 10.48 0.76
CA ALA A 35 -10.26 9.67 1.43
C ALA A 35 -10.09 9.68 2.95
N LEU A 36 -8.86 9.53 3.46
CA LEU A 36 -8.58 9.59 4.89
C LEU A 36 -8.92 10.96 5.50
N ALA A 37 -8.71 12.05 4.76
CA ALA A 37 -9.07 13.40 5.21
C ALA A 37 -10.59 13.62 5.31
N GLN A 38 -11.40 12.85 4.55
CA GLN A 38 -12.86 12.94 4.54
C GLN A 38 -13.54 11.96 5.52
N LEU A 39 -12.78 11.10 6.18
CA LEU A 39 -13.31 10.17 7.18
C LEU A 39 -13.30 10.80 8.59
N PRO A 40 -14.33 10.55 9.41
CA PRO A 40 -15.52 9.74 9.15
C PRO A 40 -16.52 10.43 8.22
N ALA A 41 -17.09 9.66 7.27
CA ALA A 41 -18.05 10.17 6.31
C ALA A 41 -19.36 10.61 6.99
N GLN A 42 -19.90 11.74 6.55
CA GLN A 42 -21.11 12.34 7.16
C GLN A 42 -22.40 11.62 6.77
N THR A 43 -22.40 10.89 5.65
CA THR A 43 -23.56 10.17 5.14
C THR A 43 -23.19 8.78 4.62
N PRO A 44 -24.11 7.81 4.64
CA PRO A 44 -23.86 6.48 4.06
C PRO A 44 -23.45 6.55 2.59
N LYS A 45 -24.07 7.44 1.81
CA LYS A 45 -23.74 7.60 0.39
C LYS A 45 -22.30 8.11 0.19
N ALA A 46 -21.87 9.07 1.00
CA ALA A 46 -20.49 9.56 0.95
C ALA A 46 -19.50 8.47 1.37
N PHE A 47 -19.85 7.66 2.37
CA PHE A 47 -19.05 6.51 2.78
C PHE A 47 -18.89 5.49 1.66
N ASP A 48 -19.98 5.09 1.00
CA ASP A 48 -19.95 4.15 -0.11
C ASP A 48 -19.09 4.66 -1.28
N SER A 49 -19.20 5.96 -1.59
CA SER A 49 -18.38 6.59 -2.65
C SER A 49 -16.89 6.54 -2.30
N LEU A 50 -16.52 6.88 -1.07
CA LEU A 50 -15.12 6.82 -0.60
C LEU A 50 -14.59 5.38 -0.61
N MET A 51 -15.39 4.41 -0.19
CA MET A 51 -14.98 2.99 -0.20
C MET A 51 -14.82 2.47 -1.62
N GLN A 52 -15.65 2.93 -2.56
CA GLN A 52 -15.52 2.60 -3.97
C GLN A 52 -14.20 3.15 -4.55
N GLU A 53 -13.87 4.40 -4.26
CA GLU A 53 -12.63 5.04 -4.73
C GLU A 53 -11.40 4.35 -4.12
N LEU A 54 -11.41 4.06 -2.83
CA LEU A 54 -10.34 3.33 -2.15
C LEU A 54 -10.19 1.91 -2.70
N ALA A 55 -11.29 1.19 -2.92
CA ALA A 55 -11.25 -0.15 -3.50
C ALA A 55 -10.68 -0.16 -4.92
N ALA A 56 -10.95 0.90 -5.71
CA ALA A 56 -10.40 1.06 -7.05
C ALA A 56 -8.88 1.23 -7.09
N THR A 57 -8.24 1.60 -5.97
CA THR A 57 -6.77 1.63 -5.86
C THR A 57 -6.16 0.22 -5.78
N GLY A 58 -6.97 -0.80 -5.54
CA GLY A 58 -6.56 -2.21 -5.49
C GLY A 58 -5.57 -2.51 -4.36
N ALA A 59 -4.68 -3.47 -4.62
CA ALA A 59 -3.67 -3.91 -3.66
C ALA A 59 -2.71 -2.78 -3.22
N ASP A 60 -2.41 -1.82 -4.10
CA ASP A 60 -1.47 -0.74 -3.81
C ASP A 60 -2.02 0.21 -2.74
N GLY A 61 -3.28 0.62 -2.84
CA GLY A 61 -3.91 1.46 -1.83
C GLY A 61 -3.99 0.80 -0.46
N ILE A 62 -4.30 -0.49 -0.41
CA ILE A 62 -4.31 -1.27 0.83
C ILE A 62 -2.91 -1.34 1.45
N ARG A 63 -1.87 -1.60 0.66
CA ARG A 63 -0.48 -1.61 1.15
C ARG A 63 -0.05 -0.25 1.71
N MET A 64 -0.44 0.85 1.04
CA MET A 64 -0.19 2.21 1.52
C MET A 64 -0.87 2.47 2.86
N MET A 65 -2.16 2.16 2.98
CA MET A 65 -2.90 2.32 4.23
C MET A 65 -2.30 1.47 5.35
N ALA A 66 -1.97 0.22 5.08
CA ALA A 66 -1.35 -0.66 6.07
C ALA A 66 0.05 -0.17 6.52
N ALA A 67 0.81 0.47 5.62
CA ALA A 67 2.10 1.06 5.96
C ALA A 67 1.99 2.30 6.87
N MET A 68 0.83 2.95 6.91
CA MET A 68 0.52 4.08 7.80
C MET A 68 0.18 3.64 9.23
N LEU A 69 -0.08 2.34 9.46
CA LEU A 69 -0.38 1.84 10.80
C LEU A 69 0.86 1.92 11.69
N VAL A 70 0.69 2.53 12.84
CA VAL A 70 1.73 2.67 13.87
C VAL A 70 1.44 1.74 15.04
N PRO A 71 2.44 1.43 15.91
CA PRO A 71 2.19 0.64 17.11
C PRO A 71 1.05 1.21 17.97
N ALA A 72 0.26 0.35 18.57
CA ALA A 72 -0.94 0.71 19.34
C ALA A 72 -0.68 1.76 20.44
N ALA A 73 0.54 1.82 20.98
CA ALA A 73 0.96 2.81 21.95
C ALA A 73 0.94 4.26 21.43
N GLU A 74 1.03 4.46 20.11
CA GLU A 74 1.02 5.78 19.47
C GLU A 74 -0.40 6.29 19.16
N GLY A 75 -1.40 5.43 19.17
CA GLY A 75 -2.83 5.76 19.28
C GLY A 75 -3.48 6.48 18.09
N LYS A 76 -2.84 6.53 16.91
CA LYS A 76 -3.32 7.35 15.77
C LYS A 76 -3.88 6.53 14.58
N ASN A 77 -4.19 5.26 14.78
CA ASN A 77 -4.60 4.34 13.70
C ASN A 77 -6.07 4.44 13.29
N ALA A 78 -6.93 5.06 14.10
CA ALA A 78 -8.38 4.99 13.94
C ALA A 78 -8.90 5.34 12.52
N PRO A 79 -8.44 6.41 11.83
CA PRO A 79 -8.92 6.71 10.49
C PRO A 79 -8.51 5.64 9.47
N VAL A 80 -7.28 5.12 9.58
CA VAL A 80 -6.74 4.11 8.66
C VAL A 80 -7.42 2.76 8.88
N GLU A 81 -7.60 2.34 10.14
CA GLU A 81 -8.33 1.12 10.50
C GLU A 81 -9.76 1.18 10.01
N TYR A 82 -10.43 2.34 10.18
CA TYR A 82 -11.79 2.56 9.69
C TYR A 82 -11.86 2.45 8.17
N ALA A 83 -10.90 3.03 7.45
CA ALA A 83 -10.82 2.96 6.00
C ALA A 83 -10.60 1.51 5.51
N ILE A 84 -9.64 0.79 6.08
CA ILE A 84 -9.35 -0.61 5.72
C ILE A 84 -10.57 -1.50 5.96
N ASN A 85 -11.20 -1.39 7.13
CA ASN A 85 -12.41 -2.15 7.45
C ASN A 85 -13.57 -1.80 6.51
N GLY A 86 -13.72 -0.53 6.16
CA GLY A 86 -14.72 -0.08 5.21
C GLY A 86 -14.53 -0.66 3.82
N VAL A 87 -13.29 -0.63 3.30
CA VAL A 87 -12.95 -1.23 2.00
C VAL A 87 -13.19 -2.73 2.01
N VAL A 88 -12.76 -3.45 3.05
CA VAL A 88 -13.02 -4.89 3.18
C VAL A 88 -14.52 -5.19 3.17
N SER A 89 -15.31 -4.44 3.92
CA SER A 89 -16.76 -4.59 3.93
C SER A 89 -17.38 -4.29 2.57
N TYR A 90 -16.90 -3.26 1.88
CA TYR A 90 -17.38 -2.88 0.56
C TYR A 90 -17.13 -3.96 -0.50
N VAL A 91 -15.93 -4.55 -0.52
CA VAL A 91 -15.56 -5.55 -1.55
C VAL A 91 -16.12 -6.95 -1.28
N THR A 92 -16.57 -7.24 -0.05
CA THR A 92 -17.21 -8.52 0.28
C THR A 92 -18.67 -8.61 -0.19
N ALA A 93 -19.26 -7.52 -0.68
CA ALA A 93 -20.57 -7.55 -1.28
C ALA A 93 -20.57 -8.32 -2.60
N ALA A 94 -21.70 -8.97 -2.93
CA ALA A 94 -21.86 -9.76 -4.14
C ALA A 94 -21.57 -8.93 -5.41
N GLY A 95 -20.91 -9.54 -6.39
CA GLY A 95 -20.56 -8.91 -7.66
C GLY A 95 -19.23 -8.13 -7.64
N ARG A 96 -18.44 -8.25 -6.57
CA ARG A 96 -17.13 -7.55 -6.41
C ARG A 96 -15.97 -8.52 -6.16
N GLU A 97 -16.08 -9.74 -6.60
CA GLU A 97 -15.14 -10.84 -6.30
C GLU A 97 -13.72 -10.54 -6.81
N GLU A 98 -13.59 -9.84 -7.94
CA GLU A 98 -12.29 -9.43 -8.49
C GLU A 98 -11.60 -8.42 -7.57
N LEU A 99 -12.30 -7.36 -7.17
CA LEU A 99 -11.79 -6.38 -6.21
C LEU A 99 -11.43 -7.05 -4.87
N ALA A 100 -12.27 -7.96 -4.39
CA ALA A 100 -12.02 -8.71 -3.16
C ALA A 100 -10.71 -9.53 -3.24
N ARG A 101 -10.39 -10.07 -4.42
CA ARG A 101 -9.16 -10.81 -4.65
C ARG A 101 -7.94 -9.89 -4.58
N GLU A 102 -7.98 -8.73 -5.24
CA GLU A 102 -6.92 -7.74 -5.22
C GLU A 102 -6.66 -7.18 -3.81
N ILE A 103 -7.74 -6.81 -3.12
CA ILE A 103 -7.65 -6.30 -1.75
C ILE A 103 -7.06 -7.34 -0.80
N ARG A 104 -7.47 -8.61 -0.93
CA ARG A 104 -6.90 -9.71 -0.14
C ARG A 104 -5.41 -9.91 -0.40
N ALA A 105 -4.97 -9.83 -1.66
CA ALA A 105 -3.57 -9.90 -2.01
C ALA A 105 -2.77 -8.77 -1.35
N GLY A 106 -3.26 -7.52 -1.42
CA GLY A 106 -2.63 -6.37 -0.76
C GLY A 106 -2.53 -6.52 0.76
N LEU A 107 -3.57 -7.05 1.42
CA LEU A 107 -3.54 -7.32 2.86
C LEU A 107 -2.52 -8.41 3.21
N THR A 108 -2.44 -9.48 2.41
CA THR A 108 -1.46 -10.56 2.62
C THR A 108 -0.03 -10.03 2.52
N ASP A 109 0.26 -9.22 1.51
CA ASP A 109 1.56 -8.58 1.31
C ASP A 109 1.91 -7.66 2.48
N ALA A 110 0.94 -6.87 2.97
CA ALA A 110 1.14 -5.96 4.09
C ALA A 110 1.47 -6.73 5.40
N VAL A 111 0.79 -7.84 5.66
CA VAL A 111 1.07 -8.71 6.81
C VAL A 111 2.46 -9.33 6.71
N ALA A 112 2.84 -9.84 5.55
CA ALA A 112 4.19 -10.37 5.31
C ALA A 112 5.27 -9.34 5.58
N ALA A 113 5.10 -8.11 5.06
CA ALA A 113 6.02 -6.99 5.27
C ALA A 113 6.12 -6.57 6.75
N SER A 114 5.03 -6.59 7.50
CA SER A 114 5.01 -6.27 8.94
C SER A 114 5.74 -7.32 9.77
N THR A 115 5.59 -8.60 9.41
CA THR A 115 6.28 -9.72 10.05
C THR A 115 7.79 -9.64 9.86
N ASP A 116 8.25 -9.29 8.65
CA ASP A 116 9.68 -9.09 8.37
C ASP A 116 10.28 -7.95 9.18
N LYS A 117 9.57 -6.82 9.32
CA LYS A 117 10.01 -5.70 10.16
C LYS A 117 10.13 -6.11 11.63
N SER A 118 9.17 -6.85 12.15
CA SER A 118 9.18 -7.36 13.53
C SER A 118 10.37 -8.30 13.76
N ASN A 119 10.63 -9.23 12.84
CA ASN A 119 11.75 -10.16 12.92
C ASN A 119 13.11 -9.44 12.83
N SER A 120 13.22 -8.42 11.99
CA SER A 120 14.42 -7.59 11.85
C SER A 120 14.71 -6.82 13.16
N CYS A 121 13.68 -6.24 13.78
CA CYS A 121 13.80 -5.53 15.04
C CYS A 121 14.25 -6.48 16.17
N SER A 122 13.65 -7.68 16.28
CA SER A 122 14.03 -8.71 17.27
C SER A 122 15.48 -9.15 17.11
N ARG A 123 15.97 -9.31 15.89
CA ARG A 123 17.39 -9.66 15.64
C ARG A 123 18.34 -8.54 16.07
N SER A 124 17.99 -7.28 15.82
CA SER A 124 18.79 -6.13 16.22
C SER A 124 18.85 -5.98 17.76
N CYS A 125 17.74 -6.17 18.44
CA CYS A 125 17.69 -6.15 19.91
C CYS A 125 18.53 -7.27 20.52
N ASN A 126 18.47 -8.49 19.99
CA ASN A 126 19.27 -9.61 20.46
C ASN A 126 20.78 -9.40 20.24
N TYR A 127 21.16 -8.73 19.15
CA TYR A 127 22.55 -8.38 18.89
C TYR A 127 23.08 -7.33 19.87
N ALA A 128 22.28 -6.33 20.21
CA ALA A 128 22.65 -5.30 21.17
C ALA A 128 22.86 -5.85 22.60
N GLN A 129 22.06 -6.86 23.00
CA GLN A 129 22.20 -7.52 24.29
C GLN A 129 23.42 -8.46 24.39
N ARG A 130 23.96 -8.91 23.25
CA ARG A 130 25.14 -9.81 23.21
C ARG A 130 26.47 -9.09 23.16
N ARG A 131 26.52 -7.75 23.24
CA ARG A 131 27.79 -7.05 23.34
C ARG A 131 28.47 -7.40 24.66
N PRO A 132 29.70 -7.95 24.66
CA PRO A 132 30.44 -8.16 25.89
C PRO A 132 30.68 -6.80 26.55
N LYS A 133 30.46 -6.75 27.87
CA LYS A 133 30.76 -5.56 28.68
C LYS A 133 32.22 -5.18 28.46
N PRO A 134 32.57 -3.90 28.22
CA PRO A 134 33.94 -3.49 28.10
C PRO A 134 34.68 -3.78 29.43
N PRO A 135 35.94 -4.22 29.38
CA PRO A 135 36.69 -4.70 30.56
C PRO A 135 37.19 -3.60 31.51
N TYR A 136 36.67 -2.36 31.39
CA TYR A 136 37.10 -1.24 32.21
C TYR A 136 35.92 -0.68 33.02
N SER A 137 35.86 -1.07 34.26
CA SER A 137 35.21 -0.35 35.37
C SER A 137 36.21 -0.26 36.51
#